data_82be090701b6b173ff6345fa43eb5329
#
_entry.id   82be090701b6b173ff6345fa43eb5329
#
_cell.length_a   1.000
_cell.length_b   1.000
_cell.length_c   1.000
_cell.angle_alpha   90.00
_cell.angle_beta   90.00
_cell.angle_gamma   90.00
#
_symmetry.space_group_name_H-M   'P 1'
#
loop_
_entity.id
_entity.type
_entity.pdbx_description
1 polymer ?
#
loop_
_entity_poly.entity_id
_entity_poly.type
_entity_poly.pdbx_seq_one_letter_code
_entity_poly.pdbx_strand_id
1 'polypeptide(L)'
;MKKICIAMLLAGGQGSRLYALTKDMAKPILSFGGKYRIIDFKRNKDGVPATVKTIEYDPNRSARIALLYYVDGSKAYMIAPNGLQVGATVVSGPEAAPEIGNALPLNKIPVGTLIHNIELRPGQGAMMARSAGTFAQLTSRDGDYAIIKLPSGETRKILATCKATVGVVGNSDHALERSGKAGRSRWLGRRPHNRGVVMNPVDHPMGGGEGRQSGGHPRSRNGVYAKGLKTRAPKKHSSKYIIERRKK
;
A
#
# COMPACT_ATOMS: atom_id res chain seq x y z
N MET A 1 17.82 -34.16 8.76
CA MET A 1 17.50 -32.78 8.26
C MET A 1 17.17 -31.91 9.43
N LYS A 2 18.02 -30.94 9.77
CA LYS A 2 17.80 -30.03 10.89
C LYS A 2 16.72 -28.99 10.47
N LYS A 3 15.55 -29.07 11.08
CA LYS A 3 14.53 -28.00 11.00
C LYS A 3 15.06 -26.82 11.79
N ILE A 4 15.68 -25.85 11.12
CA ILE A 4 16.06 -24.57 11.74
C ILE A 4 14.77 -23.79 11.93
N CYS A 5 14.38 -23.59 13.18
CA CYS A 5 13.27 -22.73 13.55
C CYS A 5 13.59 -21.27 13.20
N ILE A 6 13.10 -20.80 12.06
CA ILE A 6 13.28 -19.43 11.53
C ILE A 6 12.59 -18.37 12.42
N ALA A 7 11.73 -18.78 13.34
CA ALA A 7 11.04 -17.87 14.27
C ALA A 7 11.99 -17.08 15.19
N MET A 8 13.21 -17.56 15.44
CA MET A 8 14.20 -16.89 16.28
C MET A 8 14.99 -15.76 15.59
N LEU A 9 14.93 -15.65 14.27
CA LEU A 9 15.70 -14.70 13.47
C LEU A 9 15.02 -13.31 13.35
N LEU A 10 13.79 -13.15 13.85
CA LEU A 10 13.04 -11.89 13.80
C LEU A 10 13.24 -11.00 15.04
N ALA A 11 13.99 -11.42 16.04
CA ALA A 11 14.23 -10.67 17.26
C ALA A 11 15.50 -9.83 17.13
N GLY A 12 15.31 -8.58 16.73
CA GLY A 12 16.17 -7.44 17.08
C GLY A 12 17.67 -7.56 16.77
N GLY A 13 18.08 -7.00 15.66
CA GLY A 13 19.46 -6.68 15.34
C GLY A 13 19.56 -6.00 13.99
N GLN A 14 20.48 -5.05 13.87
CA GLN A 14 20.91 -4.56 12.56
C GLN A 14 21.27 -5.80 11.72
N GLY A 15 20.66 -6.01 10.58
CA GLY A 15 20.74 -7.17 9.67
C GLY A 15 22.03 -8.00 9.58
N SER A 16 22.98 -7.83 10.49
CA SER A 16 24.26 -8.54 10.56
C SER A 16 24.13 -10.06 10.70
N ARG A 17 23.08 -10.55 11.38
CA ARG A 17 22.83 -12.00 11.50
C ARG A 17 22.27 -12.65 10.22
N LEU A 18 21.76 -11.86 9.30
CA LEU A 18 21.28 -12.27 8.00
C LEU A 18 22.17 -11.74 6.87
N TYR A 19 23.35 -11.23 7.20
CA TYR A 19 24.25 -10.56 6.26
C TYR A 19 24.54 -11.43 5.01
N ALA A 20 24.83 -12.70 5.20
CA ALA A 20 25.08 -13.62 4.09
C ALA A 20 23.85 -13.81 3.16
N LEU A 21 22.62 -13.68 3.68
CA LEU A 21 21.38 -13.81 2.93
C LEU A 21 20.85 -12.48 2.39
N THR A 22 21.31 -11.35 2.94
CA THR A 22 20.80 -10.01 2.59
C THR A 22 21.83 -9.14 1.89
N LYS A 23 23.06 -9.64 1.69
CA LYS A 23 24.15 -8.89 1.08
C LYS A 23 23.76 -8.31 -0.29
N ASP A 24 23.04 -9.08 -1.09
CA ASP A 24 22.67 -8.75 -2.45
C ASP A 24 21.14 -8.59 -2.66
N MET A 25 20.34 -8.68 -1.59
CA MET A 25 18.89 -8.56 -1.67
C MET A 25 18.31 -7.72 -0.55
N ALA A 26 17.38 -6.83 -0.88
CA ALA A 26 16.62 -6.10 0.13
C ALA A 26 15.81 -7.07 1.01
N LYS A 27 15.77 -6.84 2.33
CA LYS A 27 15.04 -7.67 3.30
C LYS A 27 13.59 -8.05 2.91
N PRO A 28 12.82 -7.18 2.21
CA PRO A 28 11.49 -7.51 1.71
C PRO A 28 11.46 -8.61 0.63
N ILE A 29 12.60 -8.91 0.00
CA ILE A 29 12.72 -9.86 -1.11
C ILE A 29 13.14 -11.25 -0.61
N LEU A 30 13.50 -11.39 0.67
CA LEU A 30 13.85 -12.69 1.22
C LEU A 30 12.67 -13.67 1.11
N SER A 31 12.95 -14.83 0.49
CA SER A 31 11.97 -15.88 0.36
C SER A 31 11.71 -16.55 1.72
N PHE A 32 10.49 -16.50 2.22
CA PHE A 32 10.05 -17.35 3.31
C PHE A 32 9.65 -18.72 2.73
N GLY A 33 10.41 -19.76 3.04
CA GLY A 33 10.15 -21.12 2.54
C GLY A 33 10.45 -21.32 1.04
N GLY A 34 11.40 -20.57 0.46
CA GLY A 34 11.85 -20.76 -0.92
C GLY A 34 10.95 -20.15 -2.01
N LYS A 35 9.91 -19.39 -1.64
CA LYS A 35 9.01 -18.75 -2.62
C LYS A 35 9.21 -17.24 -2.68
N TYR A 36 9.53 -16.71 -3.84
CA TYR A 36 9.51 -15.28 -4.10
C TYR A 36 8.05 -14.80 -4.26
N ARG A 37 7.63 -13.83 -3.43
CA ARG A 37 6.30 -13.21 -3.54
C ARG A 37 6.42 -11.89 -4.28
N ILE A 38 6.47 -11.97 -5.61
CA ILE A 38 6.46 -10.79 -6.48
C ILE A 38 5.01 -10.49 -6.84
N ILE A 39 4.54 -9.31 -6.44
CA ILE A 39 3.19 -8.87 -6.76
C ILE A 39 3.18 -8.20 -8.11
N ASP A 40 2.31 -8.69 -8.97
CA ASP A 40 2.04 -8.08 -10.26
C ASP A 40 1.10 -6.88 -10.09
N PHE A 41 1.69 -5.69 -9.99
CA PHE A 41 0.94 -4.44 -9.97
C PHE A 41 0.54 -3.94 -11.34
N LYS A 42 1.08 -4.52 -12.41
CA LYS A 42 0.82 -4.07 -13.78
C LYS A 42 -0.33 -4.79 -14.44
N ARG A 43 -0.51 -6.07 -14.09
CA ARG A 43 -1.56 -6.92 -14.68
C ARG A 43 -1.54 -6.86 -16.21
N ASN A 44 -0.35 -7.05 -16.80
CA ASN A 44 -0.14 -6.86 -18.24
C ASN A 44 -0.60 -8.05 -19.11
N LYS A 45 -1.00 -9.17 -18.50
CA LYS A 45 -1.50 -10.34 -19.22
C LYS A 45 -2.97 -10.17 -19.58
N ASP A 46 -3.20 -9.34 -20.60
CA ASP A 46 -4.56 -9.06 -21.06
C ASP A 46 -5.14 -10.26 -21.78
N GLY A 47 -6.40 -10.58 -21.50
CA GLY A 47 -7.12 -11.71 -22.11
C GLY A 47 -6.75 -13.08 -21.58
N VAL A 48 -5.69 -13.23 -20.76
CA VAL A 48 -5.28 -14.54 -20.23
C VAL A 48 -5.98 -14.78 -18.88
N PRO A 49 -6.86 -15.78 -18.76
CA PRO A 49 -7.49 -16.11 -17.50
C PRO A 49 -6.50 -16.73 -16.52
N ALA A 50 -6.68 -16.41 -15.25
CA ALA A 50 -5.91 -16.96 -14.15
C ALA A 50 -6.83 -17.48 -13.06
N THR A 51 -6.50 -18.64 -12.48
CA THR A 51 -7.25 -19.21 -11.36
C THR A 51 -6.55 -18.86 -10.04
N VAL A 52 -7.33 -18.42 -9.07
CA VAL A 52 -6.86 -18.16 -7.70
C VAL A 52 -6.56 -19.49 -7.02
N LYS A 53 -5.30 -19.78 -6.77
CA LYS A 53 -4.88 -21.04 -6.14
C LYS A 53 -4.90 -20.98 -4.63
N THR A 54 -4.37 -19.90 -4.04
CA THR A 54 -4.32 -19.70 -2.59
C THR A 54 -4.43 -18.23 -2.25
N ILE A 55 -4.89 -17.91 -1.02
CA ILE A 55 -4.85 -16.57 -0.43
C ILE A 55 -3.85 -16.64 0.71
N GLU A 56 -2.81 -15.79 0.66
CA GLU A 56 -1.66 -15.85 1.55
C GLU A 56 -1.46 -14.56 2.33
N TYR A 57 -0.75 -14.67 3.45
CA TYR A 57 -0.24 -13.54 4.23
C TYR A 57 1.07 -13.03 3.61
N ASP A 58 1.21 -11.70 3.51
CA ASP A 58 2.45 -11.04 3.11
C ASP A 58 2.89 -10.07 4.22
N PRO A 59 4.09 -10.26 4.82
CA PRO A 59 4.59 -9.39 5.88
C PRO A 59 4.91 -7.96 5.41
N ASN A 60 5.00 -7.72 4.09
CA ASN A 60 5.33 -6.42 3.53
C ASN A 60 4.12 -5.47 3.43
N ARG A 61 2.92 -5.99 3.64
CA ARG A 61 1.68 -5.21 3.49
C ARG A 61 0.59 -5.62 4.45
N SER A 62 -0.35 -4.74 4.65
CA SER A 62 -1.54 -4.98 5.48
C SER A 62 -2.58 -5.86 4.78
N ALA A 63 -2.64 -5.82 3.44
CA ALA A 63 -3.55 -6.62 2.64
C ALA A 63 -3.05 -8.06 2.47
N ARG A 64 -3.97 -9.02 2.33
CA ARG A 64 -3.64 -10.38 1.88
C ARG A 64 -3.37 -10.40 0.39
N ILE A 65 -2.65 -11.41 -0.08
CA ILE A 65 -2.30 -11.61 -1.48
C ILE A 65 -2.88 -12.92 -1.98
N ALA A 66 -3.27 -12.95 -3.25
CA ALA A 66 -3.76 -14.15 -3.93
C ALA A 66 -2.71 -14.64 -4.92
N LEU A 67 -2.40 -15.94 -4.87
CA LEU A 67 -1.54 -16.61 -5.85
C LEU A 67 -2.41 -16.99 -7.06
N LEU A 68 -2.01 -16.51 -8.20
CA LEU A 68 -2.65 -16.75 -9.50
C LEU A 68 -1.86 -17.78 -10.31
N TYR A 69 -2.57 -18.73 -10.89
CA TYR A 69 -2.06 -19.66 -11.91
C TYR A 69 -2.73 -19.30 -13.22
N TYR A 70 -1.95 -18.81 -14.16
CA TYR A 70 -2.41 -18.49 -15.50
C TYR A 70 -2.50 -19.76 -16.37
N VAL A 71 -3.37 -19.74 -17.38
CA VAL A 71 -3.49 -20.86 -18.32
C VAL A 71 -2.20 -21.09 -19.11
N ASP A 72 -1.37 -20.05 -19.29
CA ASP A 72 -0.05 -20.14 -19.91
C ASP A 72 1.02 -20.79 -18.99
N GLY A 73 0.65 -21.33 -17.84
CA GLY A 73 1.54 -21.96 -16.86
C GLY A 73 2.30 -20.99 -15.96
N SER A 74 2.23 -19.68 -16.22
CA SER A 74 2.89 -18.68 -15.38
C SER A 74 2.15 -18.47 -14.07
N LYS A 75 2.90 -17.99 -13.07
CA LYS A 75 2.39 -17.72 -11.71
C LYS A 75 2.68 -16.28 -11.35
N ALA A 76 1.72 -15.62 -10.70
CA ALA A 76 1.89 -14.27 -10.16
C ALA A 76 1.09 -14.09 -8.87
N TYR A 77 1.42 -13.07 -8.10
CA TYR A 77 0.62 -12.65 -6.96
C TYR A 77 -0.13 -11.37 -7.28
N MET A 78 -1.36 -11.27 -6.81
CA MET A 78 -2.13 -10.03 -6.80
C MET A 78 -2.56 -9.67 -5.38
N ILE A 79 -2.94 -8.41 -5.13
CA ILE A 79 -3.63 -8.05 -3.89
C ILE A 79 -5.01 -8.71 -3.92
N ALA A 80 -5.37 -9.43 -2.85
CA ALA A 80 -6.66 -10.10 -2.74
C ALA A 80 -7.75 -9.09 -2.39
N PRO A 81 -8.76 -8.88 -3.28
CA PRO A 81 -9.94 -8.11 -2.94
C PRO A 81 -10.83 -8.85 -1.95
N ASN A 82 -11.68 -8.10 -1.28
CA ASN A 82 -12.70 -8.66 -0.41
C ASN A 82 -13.72 -9.47 -1.24
N GLY A 83 -14.10 -10.64 -0.73
CA GLY A 83 -15.03 -11.54 -1.44
C GLY A 83 -14.37 -12.45 -2.48
N LEU A 84 -13.08 -12.30 -2.77
CA LEU A 84 -12.37 -13.23 -3.67
C LEU A 84 -12.21 -14.59 -2.99
N GLN A 85 -12.58 -15.67 -3.71
CA GLN A 85 -12.47 -17.04 -3.22
C GLN A 85 -11.36 -17.81 -3.94
N VAL A 86 -10.85 -18.85 -3.29
CA VAL A 86 -9.96 -19.84 -3.92
C VAL A 86 -10.75 -20.59 -4.99
N GLY A 87 -10.13 -20.78 -6.15
CA GLY A 87 -10.81 -21.38 -7.33
C GLY A 87 -11.47 -20.36 -8.25
N ALA A 88 -11.68 -19.11 -7.82
CA ALA A 88 -12.22 -18.07 -8.69
C ALA A 88 -11.29 -17.78 -9.88
N THR A 89 -11.87 -17.49 -11.03
CA THR A 89 -11.14 -17.07 -12.23
C THR A 89 -11.08 -15.55 -12.27
N VAL A 90 -9.92 -14.98 -12.55
CA VAL A 90 -9.71 -13.55 -12.72
C VAL A 90 -9.01 -13.26 -14.05
N VAL A 91 -9.45 -12.19 -14.71
CA VAL A 91 -8.97 -11.78 -16.03
C VAL A 91 -8.51 -10.32 -15.97
N SER A 92 -7.55 -9.97 -16.82
CA SER A 92 -7.14 -8.58 -17.04
C SER A 92 -7.40 -8.19 -18.48
N GLY A 93 -7.67 -6.92 -18.73
CA GLY A 93 -7.80 -6.39 -20.08
C GLY A 93 -9.11 -5.67 -20.35
N PRO A 94 -9.25 -5.05 -21.52
CA PRO A 94 -10.42 -4.26 -21.88
C PRO A 94 -11.70 -5.08 -22.10
N GLU A 95 -11.55 -6.36 -22.38
CA GLU A 95 -12.67 -7.29 -22.65
C GLU A 95 -13.09 -8.07 -21.38
N ALA A 96 -12.43 -7.86 -20.26
CA ALA A 96 -12.77 -8.52 -19.00
C ALA A 96 -14.12 -8.01 -18.46
N ALA A 97 -14.91 -8.88 -17.86
CA ALA A 97 -16.14 -8.49 -17.16
C ALA A 97 -15.81 -7.64 -15.92
N PRO A 98 -16.64 -6.67 -15.53
CA PRO A 98 -16.40 -5.82 -14.35
C PRO A 98 -16.71 -6.55 -13.04
N GLU A 99 -16.11 -7.72 -12.82
CA GLU A 99 -16.25 -8.57 -11.65
C GLU A 99 -15.10 -8.37 -10.65
N ILE A 100 -15.33 -8.81 -9.39
CA ILE A 100 -14.35 -8.66 -8.32
C ILE A 100 -13.04 -9.38 -8.66
N GLY A 101 -11.93 -8.64 -8.63
CA GLY A 101 -10.59 -9.16 -8.92
C GLY A 101 -10.14 -8.97 -10.36
N ASN A 102 -11.04 -8.67 -11.30
CA ASN A 102 -10.69 -8.36 -12.66
C ASN A 102 -10.07 -6.97 -12.80
N ALA A 103 -9.09 -6.84 -13.67
CA ALA A 103 -8.38 -5.59 -13.90
C ALA A 103 -8.74 -5.05 -15.30
N LEU A 104 -9.33 -3.85 -15.32
CA LEU A 104 -9.81 -3.20 -16.55
C LEU A 104 -9.27 -1.78 -16.67
N PRO A 105 -9.20 -1.22 -17.88
CA PRO A 105 -9.07 0.21 -18.07
C PRO A 105 -10.30 0.94 -17.51
N LEU A 106 -10.09 2.14 -16.93
CA LEU A 106 -11.15 2.91 -16.26
C LEU A 106 -12.32 3.28 -17.20
N ASN A 107 -12.08 3.36 -18.50
CA ASN A 107 -13.14 3.60 -19.51
C ASN A 107 -14.11 2.42 -19.69
N LYS A 108 -13.72 1.22 -19.26
CA LYS A 108 -14.54 0.00 -19.35
C LYS A 108 -15.26 -0.35 -18.04
N ILE A 109 -14.88 0.28 -16.93
CA ILE A 109 -15.49 0.02 -15.62
C ILE A 109 -16.77 0.86 -15.47
N PRO A 110 -17.92 0.31 -15.06
CA PRO A 110 -19.15 1.06 -14.83
C PRO A 110 -18.94 2.19 -13.79
N VAL A 111 -19.61 3.31 -14.00
CA VAL A 111 -19.62 4.42 -13.03
C VAL A 111 -20.31 3.97 -11.75
N GLY A 112 -19.82 4.46 -10.60
CA GLY A 112 -20.30 4.05 -9.27
C GLY A 112 -19.54 2.85 -8.67
N THR A 113 -18.79 2.08 -9.50
CA THR A 113 -18.05 0.89 -9.05
C THR A 113 -16.94 1.24 -8.08
N LEU A 114 -16.77 0.39 -7.05
CA LEU A 114 -15.63 0.44 -6.14
C LEU A 114 -14.43 -0.25 -6.78
N ILE A 115 -13.30 0.42 -6.76
CA ILE A 115 -12.07 -0.02 -7.41
C ILE A 115 -10.88 0.13 -6.49
N HIS A 116 -9.85 -0.67 -6.72
CA HIS A 116 -8.57 -0.60 -6.02
C HIS A 116 -7.41 -0.85 -6.99
N ASN A 117 -6.17 -0.84 -6.53
CA ASN A 117 -5.00 -1.04 -7.40
C ASN A 117 -5.01 -0.13 -8.64
N ILE A 118 -5.17 1.17 -8.42
CA ILE A 118 -5.37 2.13 -9.49
C ILE A 118 -4.02 2.66 -9.99
N GLU A 119 -3.83 2.69 -11.28
CA GLU A 119 -2.70 3.33 -11.94
C GLU A 119 -2.83 4.86 -11.96
N LEU A 120 -1.70 5.56 -11.95
CA LEU A 120 -1.63 7.01 -12.15
C LEU A 120 -1.28 7.39 -13.59
N ARG A 121 -0.54 6.52 -14.27
CA ARG A 121 -0.17 6.62 -15.68
C ARG A 121 -0.32 5.26 -16.33
N PRO A 122 -0.76 5.17 -17.57
CA PRO A 122 -0.92 3.90 -18.26
C PRO A 122 0.38 3.08 -18.24
N GLY A 123 0.28 1.79 -17.88
CA GLY A 123 1.40 0.85 -17.84
C GLY A 123 2.42 1.05 -16.70
N GLN A 124 2.24 2.05 -15.84
CA GLN A 124 3.10 2.26 -14.67
C GLN A 124 2.91 1.18 -13.59
N GLY A 125 1.73 0.59 -13.56
CA GLY A 125 1.29 -0.30 -12.49
C GLY A 125 0.57 0.43 -11.36
N ALA A 126 -0.11 -0.33 -10.54
CA ALA A 126 -0.97 0.19 -9.47
C ALA A 126 -0.19 0.98 -8.43
N MET A 127 -0.66 2.18 -8.13
CA MET A 127 -0.05 3.11 -7.16
C MET A 127 -0.98 3.51 -6.03
N MET A 128 -2.30 3.53 -6.26
CA MET A 128 -3.30 3.99 -5.28
C MET A 128 -4.22 2.87 -4.82
N ALA A 129 -4.82 3.04 -3.63
CA ALA A 129 -5.77 2.11 -3.02
C ALA A 129 -5.23 0.66 -2.97
N ARG A 130 -4.10 0.44 -2.25
CA ARG A 130 -3.43 -0.87 -2.14
C ARG A 130 -3.41 -1.45 -0.73
N SER A 131 -3.68 -0.64 0.28
CA SER A 131 -3.68 -1.07 1.69
C SER A 131 -4.97 -1.82 2.03
N ALA A 132 -4.92 -2.63 3.10
CA ALA A 132 -6.09 -3.36 3.60
C ALA A 132 -7.32 -2.47 3.77
N GLY A 133 -8.49 -2.93 3.32
CA GLY A 133 -9.76 -2.23 3.42
C GLY A 133 -9.89 -0.97 2.57
N THR A 134 -8.88 -0.58 1.78
CA THR A 134 -8.96 0.63 0.97
C THR A 134 -9.66 0.38 -0.37
N PHE A 135 -10.36 1.40 -0.82
CA PHE A 135 -11.01 1.45 -2.13
C PHE A 135 -11.08 2.90 -2.62
N ALA A 136 -11.36 3.08 -3.88
CA ALA A 136 -11.76 4.36 -4.45
C ALA A 136 -13.05 4.13 -5.25
N GLN A 137 -13.82 5.16 -5.48
CA GLN A 137 -15.05 5.08 -6.26
C GLN A 137 -14.87 5.82 -7.59
N LEU A 138 -15.23 5.18 -8.68
CA LEU A 138 -15.32 5.80 -9.99
C LEU A 138 -16.61 6.62 -10.03
N THR A 139 -16.51 7.96 -9.96
CA THR A 139 -17.69 8.84 -9.88
C THR A 139 -18.24 9.24 -11.22
N SER A 140 -17.37 9.53 -12.19
CA SER A 140 -17.78 9.90 -13.54
C SER A 140 -16.63 9.74 -14.54
N ARG A 141 -16.95 9.88 -15.81
CA ARG A 141 -16.00 9.95 -16.93
C ARG A 141 -16.22 11.25 -17.69
N ASP A 142 -15.13 11.90 -18.05
CA ASP A 142 -15.15 13.18 -18.77
C ASP A 142 -14.08 13.12 -19.88
N GLY A 143 -14.51 12.80 -21.09
CA GLY A 143 -13.63 12.58 -22.23
C GLY A 143 -12.54 11.53 -21.93
N ASP A 144 -11.27 11.93 -22.06
CA ASP A 144 -10.11 11.08 -21.82
C ASP A 144 -9.81 10.82 -20.34
N TYR A 145 -10.58 11.40 -19.43
CA TYR A 145 -10.34 11.30 -18.00
C TYR A 145 -11.47 10.60 -17.25
N ALA A 146 -11.09 9.79 -16.30
CA ALA A 146 -11.95 9.25 -15.26
C ALA A 146 -11.82 10.07 -13.98
N ILE A 147 -12.92 10.38 -13.34
CA ILE A 147 -12.99 11.10 -12.07
C ILE A 147 -13.19 10.09 -10.95
N ILE A 148 -12.25 10.07 -10.01
CA ILE A 148 -12.19 9.08 -8.94
C ILE A 148 -12.17 9.77 -7.59
N LYS A 149 -13.03 9.32 -6.69
CA LYS A 149 -13.03 9.71 -5.28
C LYS A 149 -12.17 8.73 -4.47
N LEU A 150 -11.10 9.23 -3.88
CA LEU A 150 -10.14 8.45 -3.11
C LEU A 150 -10.60 8.23 -1.65
N PRO A 151 -10.02 7.25 -0.92
CA PRO A 151 -10.32 7.02 0.51
C PRO A 151 -10.07 8.24 1.39
N SER A 152 -9.18 9.14 0.97
CA SER A 152 -8.88 10.39 1.68
C SER A 152 -9.97 11.46 1.54
N GLY A 153 -10.98 11.24 0.68
CA GLY A 153 -11.98 12.23 0.28
C GLY A 153 -11.53 13.15 -0.86
N GLU A 154 -10.29 13.02 -1.35
CA GLU A 154 -9.80 13.76 -2.52
C GLU A 154 -10.45 13.23 -3.79
N THR A 155 -11.01 14.10 -4.61
CA THR A 155 -11.52 13.79 -5.95
C THR A 155 -10.52 14.26 -6.99
N ARG A 156 -10.11 13.36 -7.89
CA ARG A 156 -9.10 13.67 -8.89
C ARG A 156 -9.36 13.04 -10.24
N LYS A 157 -8.80 13.65 -11.27
CA LYS A 157 -8.79 13.14 -12.65
C LYS A 157 -7.63 12.17 -12.86
N ILE A 158 -7.90 11.07 -13.56
CA ILE A 158 -6.91 10.08 -14.00
C ILE A 158 -7.24 9.74 -15.45
N LEU A 159 -6.23 9.46 -16.27
CA LEU A 159 -6.46 9.05 -17.65
C LEU A 159 -7.35 7.80 -17.71
N ALA A 160 -8.35 7.79 -18.57
CA ALA A 160 -9.31 6.71 -18.69
C ALA A 160 -8.70 5.40 -19.19
N THR A 161 -7.51 5.46 -19.79
CA THR A 161 -6.69 4.31 -20.23
C THR A 161 -5.94 3.63 -19.07
N CYS A 162 -5.83 4.27 -17.89
CA CYS A 162 -5.23 3.66 -16.72
C CYS A 162 -6.04 2.46 -16.24
N LYS A 163 -5.35 1.41 -15.82
CA LYS A 163 -5.99 0.20 -15.29
C LYS A 163 -6.32 0.35 -13.79
N ALA A 164 -7.39 -0.30 -13.38
CA ALA A 164 -7.76 -0.50 -11.99
C ALA A 164 -8.36 -1.90 -11.80
N THR A 165 -8.32 -2.42 -10.58
CA THR A 165 -8.95 -3.69 -10.24
C THR A 165 -10.29 -3.42 -9.57
N VAL A 166 -11.32 -4.16 -9.97
CA VAL A 166 -12.68 -4.05 -9.41
C VAL A 166 -12.73 -4.63 -8.00
N GLY A 167 -13.44 -3.96 -7.11
CA GLY A 167 -13.68 -4.38 -5.72
C GLY A 167 -12.90 -3.56 -4.70
N VAL A 168 -13.02 -3.94 -3.44
CA VAL A 168 -12.37 -3.36 -2.26
C VAL A 168 -11.21 -4.26 -1.84
N VAL A 169 -10.10 -3.72 -1.38
CA VAL A 169 -8.99 -4.53 -0.85
C VAL A 169 -9.45 -5.30 0.39
N GLY A 170 -9.14 -6.59 0.46
CA GLY A 170 -9.49 -7.44 1.60
C GLY A 170 -8.77 -7.08 2.90
N ASN A 171 -9.09 -7.83 3.98
CA ASN A 171 -8.53 -7.64 5.33
C ASN A 171 -8.86 -6.28 5.95
N SER A 172 -10.12 -5.83 5.81
CA SER A 172 -10.62 -4.55 6.34
C SER A 172 -10.39 -4.38 7.84
N ASP A 173 -10.46 -5.48 8.59
CA ASP A 173 -10.34 -5.50 10.06
C ASP A 173 -8.92 -5.20 10.55
N HIS A 174 -7.94 -5.16 9.66
CA HIS A 174 -6.56 -4.78 10.02
C HIS A 174 -6.46 -3.41 10.69
N ALA A 175 -7.35 -2.47 10.34
CA ALA A 175 -7.41 -1.15 10.97
C ALA A 175 -7.90 -1.18 12.42
N LEU A 176 -8.62 -2.22 12.80
CA LEU A 176 -9.18 -2.42 14.15
C LEU A 176 -8.20 -3.11 15.10
N GLU A 177 -7.11 -3.68 14.57
CA GLU A 177 -6.11 -4.39 15.37
C GLU A 177 -5.45 -3.44 16.37
N ARG A 178 -5.48 -3.82 17.65
CA ARG A 178 -4.80 -3.11 18.75
C ARG A 178 -3.62 -3.93 19.25
N SER A 179 -2.49 -3.27 19.42
CA SER A 179 -1.26 -3.94 19.88
C SER A 179 -1.32 -4.41 21.35
N GLY A 180 -2.18 -3.83 22.16
CA GLY A 180 -2.40 -4.15 23.56
C GLY A 180 -1.23 -3.72 24.48
N LYS A 181 0.01 -4.01 24.11
CA LYS A 181 1.21 -3.71 24.91
C LYS A 181 2.37 -3.18 24.07
N ALA A 182 3.23 -2.35 24.69
CA ALA A 182 4.41 -1.79 24.03
C ALA A 182 5.41 -2.86 23.57
N GLY A 183 5.50 -3.99 24.27
CA GLY A 183 6.34 -5.13 23.90
C GLY A 183 6.03 -5.70 22.53
N ARG A 184 4.74 -5.70 22.10
CA ARG A 184 4.36 -6.15 20.75
C ARG A 184 5.00 -5.27 19.67
N SER A 185 5.03 -3.95 19.87
CA SER A 185 5.72 -3.03 18.93
C SER A 185 7.22 -3.34 18.84
N ARG A 186 7.85 -3.72 19.98
CA ARG A 186 9.26 -4.15 20.01
C ARG A 186 9.47 -5.46 19.22
N TRP A 187 8.57 -6.41 19.36
CA TRP A 187 8.62 -7.67 18.56
C TRP A 187 8.51 -7.41 17.07
N LEU A 188 7.72 -6.40 16.66
CA LEU A 188 7.62 -5.98 15.27
C LEU A 188 8.82 -5.12 14.79
N GLY A 189 9.87 -4.99 15.61
CA GLY A 189 11.07 -4.24 15.27
C GLY A 189 10.94 -2.73 15.42
N ARG A 190 9.85 -2.21 15.95
CA ARG A 190 9.65 -0.76 16.18
C ARG A 190 10.30 -0.35 17.49
N ARG A 191 11.23 0.59 17.43
CA ARG A 191 11.83 1.20 18.61
C ARG A 191 10.95 2.33 19.15
N PRO A 192 11.03 2.63 20.47
CA PRO A 192 10.40 3.81 21.05
C PRO A 192 10.89 5.09 20.35
N HIS A 193 10.00 6.04 20.21
CA HIS A 193 10.31 7.36 19.64
C HIS A 193 10.32 8.40 20.75
N ASN A 194 11.44 9.11 20.89
CA ASN A 194 11.57 10.21 21.85
C ASN A 194 10.91 11.48 21.29
N ARG A 195 10.23 12.22 22.15
CA ARG A 195 9.68 13.53 21.80
C ARG A 195 10.79 14.58 21.78
N GLY A 196 10.70 15.59 20.91
CA GLY A 196 11.66 16.67 20.83
C GLY A 196 11.88 17.45 22.15
N VAL A 197 10.80 17.54 22.95
CA VAL A 197 10.83 18.25 24.26
C VAL A 197 11.77 17.59 25.31
N VAL A 198 12.05 16.28 25.16
CA VAL A 198 12.94 15.57 26.08
C VAL A 198 14.39 15.47 25.58
N MET A 199 14.68 16.14 24.48
CA MET A 199 16.01 16.20 23.89
C MET A 199 16.75 17.45 24.35
N ASN A 200 18.06 17.50 24.10
CA ASN A 200 18.87 18.70 24.33
C ASN A 200 18.64 19.74 23.21
N PRO A 201 18.95 21.04 23.45
CA PRO A 201 18.77 22.08 22.40
C PRO A 201 19.56 21.81 21.12
N VAL A 202 20.69 21.13 21.19
CA VAL A 202 21.51 20.75 20.04
C VAL A 202 20.82 19.70 19.16
N ASP A 203 19.98 18.84 19.75
CA ASP A 203 19.33 17.73 19.04
C ASP A 203 17.97 18.10 18.44
N HIS A 204 17.29 19.07 19.06
CA HIS A 204 15.94 19.45 18.64
C HIS A 204 15.59 20.89 19.01
N PRO A 205 14.92 21.67 18.13
CA PRO A 205 14.53 23.05 18.41
C PRO A 205 13.61 23.23 19.62
N MET A 206 12.97 22.16 20.08
CA MET A 206 12.10 22.16 21.28
C MET A 206 12.78 21.54 22.50
N GLY A 207 14.06 21.27 22.41
CA GLY A 207 14.84 20.71 23.50
C GLY A 207 15.31 21.77 24.50
N GLY A 208 15.74 21.32 25.69
CA GLY A 208 16.23 22.17 26.78
C GLY A 208 15.14 22.77 27.65
N GLY A 209 15.55 23.67 28.53
CA GLY A 209 14.72 24.31 29.54
C GLY A 209 14.59 23.51 30.84
N GLU A 210 13.99 24.11 31.85
CA GLU A 210 13.66 23.47 33.12
C GLU A 210 12.27 22.81 33.03
N GLY A 211 12.17 21.56 33.46
CA GLY A 211 10.94 20.81 33.47
C GLY A 211 10.37 20.54 32.05
N ARG A 212 9.05 20.56 31.94
CA ARG A 212 8.35 20.27 30.66
C ARG A 212 8.12 21.55 29.87
N GLN A 213 9.14 22.19 29.40
CA GLN A 213 8.99 23.34 28.50
C GLN A 213 8.78 22.88 27.06
N SER A 214 7.85 23.52 26.36
CA SER A 214 7.53 23.21 24.97
C SER A 214 8.30 24.06 23.95
N GLY A 215 9.03 25.08 24.38
CA GLY A 215 9.85 25.93 23.50
C GLY A 215 9.06 26.69 22.42
N GLY A 216 7.74 26.96 22.65
CA GLY A 216 6.88 27.70 21.74
C GLY A 216 6.11 26.81 20.76
N HIS A 217 5.87 27.30 19.54
CA HIS A 217 5.09 26.57 18.53
C HIS A 217 5.76 25.24 18.14
N PRO A 218 5.01 24.12 18.09
CA PRO A 218 5.57 22.80 17.78
C PRO A 218 6.33 22.79 16.47
N ARG A 219 7.59 22.31 16.51
CA ARG A 219 8.49 22.20 15.37
C ARG A 219 8.98 20.78 15.18
N SER A 220 9.35 20.43 13.97
CA SER A 220 10.09 19.22 13.64
C SER A 220 11.58 19.40 13.95
N ARG A 221 12.37 18.33 13.89
CA ARG A 221 13.83 18.38 14.05
C ARG A 221 14.51 19.38 13.10
N ASN A 222 13.96 19.57 11.92
CA ASN A 222 14.46 20.51 10.90
C ASN A 222 13.93 21.95 11.08
N GLY A 223 13.32 22.29 12.22
CA GLY A 223 12.77 23.61 12.49
C GLY A 223 11.44 23.94 11.82
N VAL A 224 10.92 23.06 10.99
CA VAL A 224 9.66 23.26 10.27
C VAL A 224 8.47 23.11 11.23
N TYR A 225 7.49 24.00 11.13
CA TYR A 225 6.29 23.90 11.96
C TYR A 225 5.57 22.56 11.79
N ALA A 226 5.33 21.86 12.91
CA ALA A 226 4.68 20.55 12.92
C ALA A 226 3.15 20.63 12.83
N LYS A 227 2.57 21.79 13.16
CA LYS A 227 1.13 22.05 13.09
C LYS A 227 0.83 23.22 12.15
N GLY A 228 -0.24 23.10 11.38
CA GLY A 228 -0.76 24.15 10.50
C GLY A 228 -0.01 24.39 9.20
N LEU A 229 1.24 23.97 9.07
CA LEU A 229 2.01 24.16 7.85
C LEU A 229 1.48 23.29 6.70
N LYS A 230 1.20 23.93 5.57
CA LYS A 230 0.87 23.24 4.33
C LYS A 230 2.15 22.81 3.62
N THR A 231 2.51 21.52 3.73
CA THR A 231 3.78 20.97 3.19
C THR A 231 3.74 20.71 1.68
N ARG A 232 2.55 20.66 1.08
CA ARG A 232 2.44 20.48 -0.38
C ARG A 232 2.90 21.76 -1.09
N ALA A 233 3.83 21.62 -2.02
CA ALA A 233 4.28 22.75 -2.85
C ALA A 233 3.08 23.36 -3.62
N PRO A 234 2.87 24.69 -3.57
CA PRO A 234 1.72 25.35 -4.22
C PRO A 234 1.65 25.09 -5.73
N LYS A 235 2.80 25.12 -6.41
CA LYS A 235 2.94 24.93 -7.86
C LYS A 235 3.23 23.47 -8.26
N LYS A 236 2.87 22.48 -7.42
CA LYS A 236 3.09 21.07 -7.78
C LYS A 236 2.29 20.70 -9.03
N HIS A 237 2.97 20.18 -10.06
CA HIS A 237 2.38 19.83 -11.35
C HIS A 237 1.11 18.95 -11.24
N SER A 238 1.08 18.01 -10.28
CA SER A 238 -0.08 17.14 -10.05
C SER A 238 -1.31 17.85 -9.47
N SER A 239 -1.22 19.15 -9.16
CA SER A 239 -2.38 19.93 -8.65
C SER A 239 -3.47 20.13 -9.69
N LYS A 240 -3.12 20.13 -10.99
CA LYS A 240 -4.09 20.22 -12.11
C LYS A 240 -5.04 19.03 -12.23
N TYR A 241 -4.66 17.88 -11.65
CA TYR A 241 -5.49 16.68 -11.66
C TYR A 241 -6.40 16.54 -10.43
N ILE A 242 -6.32 17.46 -9.47
CA ILE A 242 -7.17 17.46 -8.28
C ILE A 242 -8.36 18.38 -8.54
N ILE A 243 -9.58 17.83 -8.50
CA ILE A 243 -10.84 18.56 -8.62
C ILE A 243 -11.23 19.09 -7.24
N GLU A 244 -11.34 18.19 -6.28
CA GLU A 244 -11.72 18.54 -4.90
C GLU A 244 -10.66 17.99 -3.94
N ARG A 245 -10.19 18.85 -3.03
CA ARG A 245 -9.27 18.44 -1.97
C ARG A 245 -10.04 17.79 -0.82
N ARG A 246 -9.37 16.94 -0.06
CA ARG A 246 -9.94 16.39 1.18
C ARG A 246 -10.43 17.55 2.07
N LYS A 247 -11.64 17.44 2.57
CA LYS A 247 -12.13 18.30 3.65
C LYS A 247 -11.35 17.97 4.92
N LYS A 248 -11.05 18.99 5.72
CA LYS A 248 -10.38 18.82 7.02
C LYS A 248 -11.35 18.19 8.02
#